data_b910228537f9a0d2eaf4f2c8af9e4d2b
#
_entry.id   b910228537f9a0d2eaf4f2c8af9e4d2b
#
_cell.length_a   1.000
_cell.length_b   1.000
_cell.length_c   1.000
_cell.angle_alpha   90.00
_cell.angle_beta   90.00
_cell.angle_gamma   90.00
#
_symmetry.space_group_name_H-M   'P 1'
#
loop_
_entity.id
_entity.type
_entity.pdbx_description
1 polymer ?
#
loop_
_entity_poly.entity_id
_entity_poly.type
_entity_poly.pdbx_seq_one_letter_code
_entity_poly.pdbx_strand_id
1 'polypeptide(L)'
;MYVDKFMNFILPMEKNKININYNTVTEAPGIGATAQQLSMLYTRYRYAVQFCEGKDVLEVACGSGQGLGYLARKARKVVGGDIDTTNVATARDYYKGRTGIEVLKIDAHQLPFENNSFDVIILYEAIYYFEMPEKFFTEAKRILRDEGVLVMCSANKEWPDFNPSPFSKTYYSATELVELLEKFGFVAEPLAAYPVEKLTTRDCVVSIIKRIAVQFHLVPKTMRGKELLKKIFLGKLSSIPPEINDEMGLYLPPQSISRGTRVFGHKVIYITARVK
;
A
#
# COMPACT_ATOMS: atom_id res chain seq x y z
N MET A 1 4.57 -3.39 -65.19
CA MET A 1 4.74 -4.82 -64.87
C MET A 1 5.76 -4.85 -63.74
N TYR A 2 5.36 -5.35 -62.57
CA TYR A 2 6.11 -5.44 -61.28
C TYR A 2 6.22 -4.15 -60.46
N VAL A 3 5.12 -3.84 -59.77
CA VAL A 3 5.13 -3.22 -58.46
C VAL A 3 4.05 -3.95 -57.65
N ASP A 4 4.45 -4.92 -56.85
CA ASP A 4 3.67 -5.45 -55.71
C ASP A 4 4.51 -6.51 -55.04
N LYS A 5 4.98 -6.22 -53.82
CA LYS A 5 5.20 -7.14 -52.70
C LYS A 5 6.21 -6.56 -51.69
N PHE A 6 5.77 -5.61 -50.91
CA PHE A 6 6.31 -5.42 -49.57
C PHE A 6 5.19 -4.92 -48.65
N MET A 7 4.23 -5.79 -48.39
CA MET A 7 3.29 -5.55 -47.31
C MET A 7 3.86 -6.20 -46.03
N ASN A 8 4.39 -5.33 -45.22
CA ASN A 8 5.08 -5.59 -43.99
C ASN A 8 4.24 -6.40 -43.00
N PHE A 9 4.78 -7.49 -42.55
CA PHE A 9 4.49 -8.11 -41.27
C PHE A 9 5.02 -7.17 -40.16
N ILE A 10 4.22 -6.22 -39.70
CA ILE A 10 4.39 -5.60 -38.41
C ILE A 10 3.68 -6.53 -37.44
N LEU A 11 4.42 -7.51 -36.93
CA LEU A 11 4.05 -8.18 -35.67
C LEU A 11 3.99 -7.11 -34.60
N PRO A 12 2.93 -7.05 -33.77
CA PRO A 12 2.93 -6.19 -32.62
C PRO A 12 4.10 -6.64 -31.70
N MET A 13 5.06 -5.76 -31.52
CA MET A 13 6.07 -5.97 -30.46
C MET A 13 5.32 -6.17 -29.16
N GLU A 14 5.25 -7.40 -28.68
CA GLU A 14 4.95 -7.65 -27.26
C GLU A 14 5.89 -6.76 -26.47
N LYS A 15 5.35 -5.72 -25.85
CA LYS A 15 6.06 -4.95 -24.83
C LYS A 15 6.50 -5.97 -23.79
N ASN A 16 7.79 -6.29 -23.76
CA ASN A 16 8.40 -7.06 -22.68
C ASN A 16 7.90 -6.45 -21.38
N LYS A 17 6.90 -7.06 -20.75
CA LYS A 17 6.50 -6.73 -19.38
C LYS A 17 7.71 -7.06 -18.55
N ILE A 18 8.47 -6.05 -18.16
CA ILE A 18 9.51 -6.19 -17.13
C ILE A 18 8.81 -6.84 -15.96
N ASN A 19 9.19 -8.05 -15.65
CA ASN A 19 8.59 -8.79 -14.52
C ASN A 19 9.11 -8.15 -13.24
N ILE A 20 8.42 -7.11 -12.78
CA ILE A 20 8.79 -6.36 -11.57
C ILE A 20 8.55 -7.29 -10.38
N ASN A 21 9.61 -7.59 -9.66
CA ASN A 21 9.54 -8.38 -8.42
C ASN A 21 9.23 -7.44 -7.24
N TYR A 22 7.96 -7.27 -6.94
CA TYR A 22 7.50 -6.43 -5.84
C TYR A 22 7.86 -6.98 -4.45
N ASN A 23 8.15 -8.28 -4.32
CA ASN A 23 8.63 -8.87 -3.06
C ASN A 23 9.87 -8.14 -2.52
N THR A 24 10.71 -7.60 -3.40
CA THR A 24 11.93 -6.87 -2.98
C THR A 24 11.65 -5.55 -2.27
N VAL A 25 10.44 -5.01 -2.38
CA VAL A 25 10.00 -3.74 -1.78
C VAL A 25 8.83 -3.93 -0.80
N THR A 26 8.30 -5.16 -0.69
CA THR A 26 7.23 -5.51 0.24
C THR A 26 7.78 -5.67 1.66
N GLU A 27 7.07 -5.16 2.64
CA GLU A 27 7.29 -5.47 4.06
C GLU A 27 6.90 -6.94 4.28
N ALA A 28 7.88 -7.81 4.49
CA ALA A 28 7.65 -9.25 4.62
C ALA A 28 7.99 -9.76 6.02
N PRO A 29 7.40 -10.88 6.46
CA PRO A 29 7.75 -11.52 7.72
C PRO A 29 9.25 -11.80 7.84
N GLY A 30 9.81 -11.61 9.03
CA GLY A 30 11.22 -11.81 9.29
C GLY A 30 12.14 -10.63 8.98
N ILE A 31 11.67 -9.63 8.23
CA ILE A 31 12.47 -8.41 7.96
C ILE A 31 12.56 -7.55 9.22
N GLY A 32 13.74 -7.01 9.48
CA GLY A 32 13.98 -6.10 10.60
C GLY A 32 13.30 -4.73 10.40
N ALA A 33 12.52 -4.31 11.39
CA ALA A 33 11.80 -3.05 11.42
C ALA A 33 12.06 -2.27 12.72
N THR A 34 12.02 -0.94 12.66
CA THR A 34 12.06 -0.08 13.83
C THR A 34 10.71 -0.11 14.56
N ALA A 35 10.67 0.27 15.84
CA ALA A 35 9.43 0.39 16.59
C ALA A 35 8.40 1.30 15.89
N GLN A 36 8.84 2.40 15.27
CA GLN A 36 7.96 3.28 14.50
C GLN A 36 7.37 2.58 13.26
N GLN A 37 8.16 1.76 12.55
CA GLN A 37 7.65 1.03 11.40
C GLN A 37 6.64 -0.05 11.79
N LEU A 38 6.89 -0.76 12.90
CA LEU A 38 5.92 -1.71 13.45
C LEU A 38 4.62 -1.01 13.89
N SER A 39 4.75 0.14 14.53
CA SER A 39 3.60 0.98 14.89
C SER A 39 2.82 1.44 13.64
N MET A 40 3.50 1.86 12.56
CA MET A 40 2.86 2.22 11.29
C MET A 40 2.11 1.04 10.67
N LEU A 41 2.75 -0.14 10.65
CA LEU A 41 2.12 -1.36 10.14
C LEU A 41 0.89 -1.73 10.98
N TYR A 42 1.00 -1.72 12.30
CA TYR A 42 -0.12 -1.98 13.21
C TYR A 42 -1.26 -0.96 13.03
N THR A 43 -0.94 0.32 12.95
CA THR A 43 -1.93 1.39 12.81
C THR A 43 -2.79 1.22 11.57
N ARG A 44 -2.23 0.79 10.45
CA ARG A 44 -2.97 0.51 9.20
C ARG A 44 -4.14 -0.43 9.47
N TYR A 45 -3.85 -1.57 10.06
CA TYR A 45 -4.85 -2.62 10.26
C TYR A 45 -5.75 -2.36 11.46
N ARG A 46 -5.24 -1.75 12.51
CA ARG A 46 -6.06 -1.32 13.65
C ARG A 46 -7.08 -0.24 13.25
N TYR A 47 -6.71 0.59 12.27
CA TYR A 47 -7.65 1.55 11.67
C TYR A 47 -8.65 0.84 10.75
N ALA A 48 -8.22 -0.07 9.88
CA ALA A 48 -9.12 -0.76 8.96
C ALA A 48 -10.14 -1.64 9.67
N VAL A 49 -9.74 -2.34 10.73
CA VAL A 49 -10.60 -3.33 11.40
C VAL A 49 -11.91 -2.75 11.95
N GLN A 50 -11.96 -1.44 12.21
CA GLN A 50 -13.20 -0.78 12.65
C GLN A 50 -14.33 -0.79 11.61
N PHE A 51 -13.99 -0.98 10.34
CA PHE A 51 -14.96 -1.07 9.24
C PHE A 51 -15.36 -2.51 8.92
N CYS A 52 -14.75 -3.51 9.57
CA CYS A 52 -14.81 -4.91 9.13
C CYS A 52 -15.85 -5.77 9.86
N GLU A 53 -16.48 -5.30 10.95
CA GLU A 53 -17.38 -6.12 11.78
C GLU A 53 -18.51 -6.75 10.96
N GLY A 54 -18.50 -8.09 10.83
CA GLY A 54 -19.48 -8.86 10.07
C GLY A 54 -19.47 -8.65 8.54
N LYS A 55 -18.45 -8.01 7.99
CA LYS A 55 -18.35 -7.57 6.60
C LYS A 55 -17.51 -8.49 5.72
N ASP A 56 -17.77 -8.44 4.41
CA ASP A 56 -16.89 -9.04 3.40
C ASP A 56 -15.82 -8.02 3.03
N VAL A 57 -14.57 -8.39 3.24
CA VAL A 57 -13.40 -7.51 3.11
C VAL A 57 -12.49 -8.00 2.00
N LEU A 58 -12.06 -7.09 1.12
CA LEU A 58 -11.00 -7.32 0.15
C LEU A 58 -9.80 -6.43 0.48
N GLU A 59 -8.64 -7.03 0.66
CA GLU A 59 -7.37 -6.28 0.66
C GLU A 59 -6.67 -6.48 -0.67
N VAL A 60 -6.52 -5.41 -1.45
CA VAL A 60 -5.81 -5.38 -2.74
C VAL A 60 -4.35 -5.00 -2.48
N ALA A 61 -3.42 -5.68 -3.15
CA ALA A 61 -1.98 -5.59 -2.93
C ALA A 61 -1.60 -5.94 -1.47
N CYS A 62 -2.14 -7.05 -0.96
CA CYS A 62 -1.98 -7.50 0.43
C CYS A 62 -0.55 -7.93 0.78
N GLY A 63 0.37 -7.95 -0.18
CA GLY A 63 1.73 -8.44 0.02
C GLY A 63 1.75 -9.89 0.52
N SER A 64 2.56 -10.16 1.53
CA SER A 64 2.64 -11.49 2.17
C SER A 64 1.49 -11.76 3.17
N GLY A 65 0.45 -10.91 3.19
CA GLY A 65 -0.80 -11.19 3.90
C GLY A 65 -0.78 -10.91 5.40
N GLN A 66 0.18 -10.15 5.95
CA GLN A 66 0.32 -9.99 7.41
C GLN A 66 -0.92 -9.45 8.09
N GLY A 67 -1.76 -8.67 7.40
CA GLY A 67 -2.97 -8.06 7.94
C GLY A 67 -4.22 -8.93 7.87
N LEU A 68 -4.26 -9.93 6.99
CA LEU A 68 -5.48 -10.68 6.70
C LEU A 68 -6.07 -11.35 7.95
N GLY A 69 -5.23 -11.96 8.77
CA GLY A 69 -5.68 -12.59 10.00
C GLY A 69 -6.20 -11.60 11.03
N TYR A 70 -5.60 -10.42 11.11
CA TYR A 70 -6.08 -9.36 12.01
C TYR A 70 -7.46 -8.84 11.60
N LEU A 71 -7.68 -8.64 10.29
CA LEU A 71 -8.98 -8.24 9.74
C LEU A 71 -10.04 -9.33 9.97
N ALA A 72 -9.66 -10.59 9.80
CA ALA A 72 -10.56 -11.74 9.98
C ALA A 72 -11.06 -11.93 11.43
N ARG A 73 -10.48 -11.25 12.41
CA ARG A 73 -11.01 -11.24 13.79
C ARG A 73 -12.40 -10.61 13.88
N LYS A 74 -12.75 -9.76 12.92
CA LYS A 74 -14.00 -9.00 12.89
C LYS A 74 -14.80 -9.22 11.61
N ALA A 75 -14.13 -9.46 10.50
CA ALA A 75 -14.77 -9.68 9.22
C ALA A 75 -15.50 -11.03 9.16
N ARG A 76 -16.56 -11.08 8.36
CA ARG A 76 -17.22 -12.33 7.99
C ARG A 76 -16.34 -13.16 7.04
N LYS A 77 -15.75 -12.50 6.07
CA LYS A 77 -14.81 -13.08 5.10
C LYS A 77 -13.74 -12.04 4.75
N VAL A 78 -12.51 -12.49 4.61
CA VAL A 78 -11.39 -11.67 4.11
C VAL A 78 -10.82 -12.34 2.86
N VAL A 79 -10.70 -11.56 1.80
CA VAL A 79 -9.97 -11.94 0.59
C VAL A 79 -8.73 -11.07 0.51
N GLY A 80 -7.55 -11.67 0.46
CA GLY A 80 -6.30 -10.99 0.17
C GLY A 80 -5.89 -11.23 -1.27
N GLY A 81 -5.52 -10.17 -1.98
CA GLY A 81 -5.08 -10.26 -3.36
C GLY A 81 -3.78 -9.52 -3.64
N ASP A 82 -2.87 -10.15 -4.35
CA ASP A 82 -1.61 -9.53 -4.78
C ASP A 82 -1.28 -9.96 -6.21
N ILE A 83 -0.55 -9.13 -6.94
CA ILE A 83 -0.08 -9.44 -8.29
C ILE A 83 1.18 -10.31 -8.28
N ASP A 84 2.00 -10.18 -7.23
CA ASP A 84 3.26 -10.91 -7.07
C ASP A 84 2.99 -12.35 -6.59
N THR A 85 3.44 -13.32 -7.39
CA THR A 85 3.22 -14.74 -7.10
C THR A 85 3.92 -15.22 -5.84
N THR A 86 5.05 -14.62 -5.47
CA THR A 86 5.80 -14.99 -4.27
C THR A 86 5.07 -14.52 -3.01
N ASN A 87 4.55 -13.30 -3.04
CA ASN A 87 3.71 -12.77 -1.97
C ASN A 87 2.46 -13.64 -1.77
N VAL A 88 1.75 -13.94 -2.85
CA VAL A 88 0.56 -14.81 -2.82
C VAL A 88 0.89 -16.20 -2.27
N ALA A 89 1.99 -16.81 -2.69
CA ALA A 89 2.40 -18.12 -2.20
C ALA A 89 2.69 -18.11 -0.70
N THR A 90 3.42 -17.10 -0.23
CA THR A 90 3.74 -16.92 1.20
C THR A 90 2.47 -16.74 2.03
N ALA A 91 1.54 -15.90 1.58
CA ALA A 91 0.28 -15.68 2.28
C ALA A 91 -0.60 -16.93 2.29
N ARG A 92 -0.71 -17.65 1.16
CA ARG A 92 -1.47 -18.91 1.07
C ARG A 92 -0.93 -19.99 2.00
N ASP A 93 0.39 -20.14 2.06
CA ASP A 93 1.01 -21.13 2.93
C ASP A 93 0.72 -20.83 4.40
N TYR A 94 0.84 -19.56 4.79
CA TYR A 94 0.59 -19.13 6.16
C TYR A 94 -0.89 -19.31 6.59
N TYR A 95 -1.84 -19.01 5.70
CA TYR A 95 -3.27 -19.11 6.01
C TYR A 95 -3.91 -20.44 5.59
N LYS A 96 -3.11 -21.43 5.21
CA LYS A 96 -3.60 -22.74 4.80
C LYS A 96 -4.50 -23.37 5.89
N GLY A 97 -5.72 -23.72 5.50
CA GLY A 97 -6.70 -24.33 6.42
C GLY A 97 -7.41 -23.35 7.37
N ARG A 98 -7.11 -22.06 7.31
CA ARG A 98 -7.79 -21.06 8.14
C ARG A 98 -9.09 -20.59 7.46
N THR A 99 -10.21 -20.94 8.08
CA THR A 99 -11.54 -20.54 7.58
C THR A 99 -11.72 -19.04 7.56
N GLY A 100 -12.49 -18.53 6.59
CA GLY A 100 -12.82 -17.11 6.47
C GLY A 100 -11.72 -16.25 5.80
N ILE A 101 -10.55 -16.83 5.45
CA ILE A 101 -9.48 -16.15 4.72
C ILE A 101 -9.22 -16.86 3.40
N GLU A 102 -9.23 -16.11 2.31
CA GLU A 102 -8.89 -16.56 0.98
C GLU A 102 -7.77 -15.68 0.41
N VAL A 103 -6.81 -16.29 -0.30
CA VAL A 103 -5.71 -15.53 -0.93
C VAL A 103 -5.65 -15.83 -2.41
N LEU A 104 -5.69 -14.77 -3.23
CA LEU A 104 -5.77 -14.87 -4.68
C LEU A 104 -4.65 -14.08 -5.37
N LYS A 105 -4.22 -14.55 -6.53
CA LYS A 105 -3.43 -13.73 -7.43
C LYS A 105 -4.38 -12.86 -8.24
N ILE A 106 -4.27 -11.54 -8.08
CA ILE A 106 -5.13 -10.58 -8.78
C ILE A 106 -4.34 -9.41 -9.34
N ASP A 107 -4.84 -8.83 -10.41
CA ASP A 107 -4.43 -7.52 -10.91
C ASP A 107 -5.45 -6.48 -10.44
N ALA A 108 -5.00 -5.45 -9.75
CA ALA A 108 -5.86 -4.38 -9.25
C ALA A 108 -6.59 -3.62 -10.36
N HIS A 109 -6.08 -3.67 -11.61
CA HIS A 109 -6.71 -3.02 -12.76
C HIS A 109 -7.86 -3.83 -13.39
N GLN A 110 -8.04 -5.09 -12.95
CA GLN A 110 -9.10 -5.99 -13.40
C GLN A 110 -9.41 -6.99 -12.30
N LEU A 111 -10.32 -6.63 -11.41
CA LEU A 111 -10.67 -7.43 -10.24
C LEU A 111 -11.65 -8.56 -10.63
N PRO A 112 -11.33 -9.85 -10.35
CA PRO A 112 -12.11 -11.00 -10.80
C PRO A 112 -13.32 -11.27 -9.89
N PHE A 113 -14.07 -10.24 -9.56
CA PHE A 113 -15.23 -10.33 -8.67
C PHE A 113 -16.45 -9.72 -9.34
N GLU A 114 -17.63 -10.19 -8.95
CA GLU A 114 -18.90 -9.65 -9.41
C GLU A 114 -19.17 -8.26 -8.81
N ASN A 115 -20.13 -7.55 -9.40
CA ASN A 115 -20.58 -6.27 -8.86
C ASN A 115 -21.12 -6.47 -7.43
N ASN A 116 -20.94 -5.47 -6.57
CA ASN A 116 -21.48 -5.46 -5.20
C ASN A 116 -21.07 -6.69 -4.36
N SER A 117 -19.80 -7.12 -4.48
CA SER A 117 -19.27 -8.30 -3.79
C SER A 117 -18.72 -8.02 -2.41
N PHE A 118 -18.26 -6.79 -2.15
CA PHE A 118 -17.57 -6.44 -0.91
C PHE A 118 -18.18 -5.24 -0.21
N ASP A 119 -18.08 -5.24 1.11
CA ASP A 119 -18.46 -4.10 1.95
C ASP A 119 -17.29 -3.17 2.20
N VAL A 120 -16.06 -3.73 2.23
CA VAL A 120 -14.82 -2.99 2.51
C VAL A 120 -13.74 -3.40 1.52
N ILE A 121 -13.12 -2.40 0.91
CA ILE A 121 -11.89 -2.58 0.14
C ILE A 121 -10.76 -1.84 0.85
N ILE A 122 -9.63 -2.50 1.01
CA ILE A 122 -8.41 -1.94 1.60
C ILE A 122 -7.32 -1.90 0.53
N LEU A 123 -6.64 -0.75 0.41
CA LEU A 123 -5.47 -0.59 -0.45
C LEU A 123 -4.40 0.18 0.33
N TYR A 124 -3.40 -0.52 0.82
CA TYR A 124 -2.34 0.06 1.64
C TYR A 124 -0.99 0.05 0.94
N GLU A 125 -0.32 1.22 0.92
CA GLU A 125 1.02 1.42 0.37
C GLU A 125 1.24 0.86 -1.05
N ALA A 126 0.22 0.93 -1.91
CA ALA A 126 0.27 0.33 -3.23
C ALA A 126 -0.14 1.24 -4.39
N ILE A 127 -0.99 2.25 -4.16
CA ILE A 127 -1.52 3.11 -5.24
C ILE A 127 -0.43 3.73 -6.12
N TYR A 128 0.72 4.02 -5.54
CA TYR A 128 1.84 4.64 -6.24
C TYR A 128 2.61 3.68 -7.17
N TYR A 129 2.29 2.39 -7.19
CA TYR A 129 2.79 1.42 -8.16
C TYR A 129 1.89 1.26 -9.38
N PHE A 130 0.64 1.75 -9.32
CA PHE A 130 -0.31 1.55 -10.38
C PHE A 130 0.01 2.44 -11.60
N GLU A 131 -0.03 1.83 -12.79
CA GLU A 131 0.14 2.55 -14.05
C GLU A 131 -1.13 3.31 -14.44
N MET A 132 -2.28 2.76 -14.09
CA MET A 132 -3.62 3.29 -14.41
C MET A 132 -4.51 3.22 -13.15
N PRO A 133 -4.29 4.09 -12.15
CA PRO A 133 -5.08 4.08 -10.91
C PRO A 133 -6.58 4.28 -11.16
N GLU A 134 -6.94 4.92 -12.27
CA GLU A 134 -8.33 5.11 -12.70
C GLU A 134 -9.06 3.78 -12.90
N LYS A 135 -8.38 2.76 -13.44
CA LYS A 135 -8.97 1.43 -13.61
C LYS A 135 -9.26 0.80 -12.26
N PHE A 136 -8.34 0.93 -11.31
CA PHE A 136 -8.58 0.44 -9.96
C PHE A 136 -9.80 1.11 -9.31
N PHE A 137 -9.94 2.43 -9.41
CA PHE A 137 -11.09 3.13 -8.82
C PHE A 137 -12.41 2.75 -9.49
N THR A 138 -12.40 2.52 -10.82
CA THR A 138 -13.56 1.99 -11.55
C THR A 138 -13.94 0.61 -11.03
N GLU A 139 -12.98 -0.30 -10.89
CA GLU A 139 -13.21 -1.65 -10.38
C GLU A 139 -13.63 -1.63 -8.90
N ALA A 140 -12.96 -0.83 -8.05
CA ALA A 140 -13.32 -0.69 -6.65
C ALA A 140 -14.78 -0.22 -6.49
N LYS A 141 -15.20 0.78 -7.27
CA LYS A 141 -16.59 1.24 -7.27
C LYS A 141 -17.55 0.13 -7.71
N ARG A 142 -17.20 -0.62 -8.76
CA ARG A 142 -18.04 -1.69 -9.31
C ARG A 142 -18.31 -2.82 -8.30
N ILE A 143 -17.26 -3.22 -7.56
CA ILE A 143 -17.36 -4.38 -6.65
C ILE A 143 -17.78 -4.01 -5.23
N LEU A 144 -17.74 -2.72 -4.86
CA LEU A 144 -18.29 -2.26 -3.58
C LEU A 144 -19.82 -2.30 -3.61
N ARG A 145 -20.41 -2.76 -2.51
CA ARG A 145 -21.84 -2.63 -2.24
C ARG A 145 -22.22 -1.18 -1.96
N ASP A 146 -23.53 -0.90 -1.98
CA ASP A 146 -24.07 0.35 -1.46
C ASP A 146 -23.58 0.57 -0.03
N GLU A 147 -23.21 1.80 0.34
CA GLU A 147 -22.60 2.13 1.64
C GLU A 147 -21.21 1.49 1.90
N GLY A 148 -20.64 0.79 0.91
CA GLY A 148 -19.31 0.19 1.00
C GLY A 148 -18.21 1.25 1.15
N VAL A 149 -17.10 0.86 1.76
CA VAL A 149 -15.99 1.76 2.06
C VAL A 149 -14.68 1.30 1.44
N LEU A 150 -13.98 2.22 0.79
CA LEU A 150 -12.59 2.07 0.36
C LEU A 150 -11.69 2.76 1.39
N VAL A 151 -10.79 2.00 2.01
CA VAL A 151 -9.81 2.50 2.98
C VAL A 151 -8.41 2.42 2.36
N MET A 152 -7.75 3.55 2.26
CA MET A 152 -6.42 3.65 1.65
C MET A 152 -5.42 4.28 2.60
N CYS A 153 -4.15 3.94 2.47
CA CYS A 153 -3.05 4.75 2.99
C CYS A 153 -1.86 4.76 2.02
N SER A 154 -1.09 5.82 2.11
CA SER A 154 0.11 6.01 1.31
C SER A 154 1.12 6.86 2.08
N ALA A 155 2.41 6.65 1.80
CA ALA A 155 3.43 7.59 2.22
C ALA A 155 3.11 8.98 1.69
N ASN A 156 3.28 9.99 2.54
CA ASN A 156 3.01 11.37 2.18
C ASN A 156 4.17 11.98 1.39
N LYS A 157 3.97 12.28 0.10
CA LYS A 157 5.02 12.90 -0.73
C LYS A 157 5.40 14.33 -0.31
N GLU A 158 4.54 15.00 0.46
CA GLU A 158 4.79 16.36 0.95
C GLU A 158 5.65 16.39 2.22
N TRP A 159 5.89 15.24 2.83
CA TRP A 159 6.81 15.15 3.97
C TRP A 159 8.24 15.49 3.54
N PRO A 160 8.96 16.38 4.29
CA PRO A 160 10.29 16.87 3.88
C PRO A 160 11.37 15.79 3.65
N ASP A 161 11.31 14.67 4.37
CA ASP A 161 12.24 13.53 4.22
C ASP A 161 11.64 12.38 3.41
N PHE A 162 10.63 12.67 2.59
CA PHE A 162 10.03 11.69 1.70
C PHE A 162 11.07 11.11 0.74
N ASN A 163 11.05 9.78 0.60
CA ASN A 163 11.89 9.06 -0.33
C ASN A 163 11.02 8.02 -1.08
N PRO A 164 10.91 8.15 -2.41
CA PRO A 164 10.06 7.26 -3.19
C PRO A 164 10.55 5.81 -3.14
N SER A 165 9.61 4.87 -3.16
CA SER A 165 9.92 3.45 -3.31
C SER A 165 10.45 3.16 -4.72
N PRO A 166 11.40 2.23 -4.90
CA PRO A 166 11.72 1.69 -6.20
C PRO A 166 10.47 1.15 -6.90
N PHE A 167 10.41 1.28 -8.22
CA PHE A 167 9.29 0.88 -9.07
C PHE A 167 8.02 1.73 -8.92
N SER A 168 7.97 2.69 -8.00
CA SER A 168 6.84 3.61 -7.92
C SER A 168 6.70 4.44 -9.20
N LYS A 169 5.45 4.67 -9.61
CA LYS A 169 5.09 5.49 -10.79
C LYS A 169 4.77 6.91 -10.35
N THR A 170 3.77 7.08 -9.50
CA THR A 170 3.29 8.40 -9.08
C THR A 170 2.85 8.38 -7.63
N TYR A 171 3.45 9.21 -6.79
CA TYR A 171 2.92 9.49 -5.46
C TYR A 171 1.94 10.65 -5.52
N TYR A 172 0.89 10.54 -4.72
CA TYR A 172 -0.19 11.53 -4.63
C TYR A 172 -0.14 12.22 -3.27
N SER A 173 -0.50 13.51 -3.23
CA SER A 173 -0.86 14.20 -2.00
C SER A 173 -2.27 13.79 -1.55
N ALA A 174 -2.66 14.14 -0.34
CA ALA A 174 -4.01 13.90 0.14
C ALA A 174 -5.06 14.59 -0.75
N THR A 175 -4.80 15.83 -1.16
CA THR A 175 -5.67 16.60 -2.06
C THR A 175 -5.84 15.92 -3.41
N GLU A 176 -4.74 15.52 -4.05
CA GLU A 176 -4.79 14.84 -5.35
C GLU A 176 -5.54 13.50 -5.29
N LEU A 177 -5.40 12.72 -4.20
CA LEU A 177 -6.16 11.48 -4.02
C LEU A 177 -7.65 11.74 -3.83
N VAL A 178 -8.03 12.77 -3.06
CA VAL A 178 -9.44 13.16 -2.89
C VAL A 178 -10.04 13.57 -4.23
N GLU A 179 -9.40 14.47 -4.97
CA GLU A 179 -9.85 14.91 -6.28
C GLU A 179 -9.97 13.74 -7.28
N LEU A 180 -9.02 12.82 -7.25
CA LEU A 180 -9.04 11.66 -8.12
C LEU A 180 -10.23 10.75 -7.77
N LEU A 181 -10.43 10.40 -6.51
CA LEU A 181 -11.55 9.59 -6.05
C LEU A 181 -12.92 10.22 -6.36
N GLU A 182 -13.05 11.53 -6.21
CA GLU A 182 -14.29 12.25 -6.51
C GLU A 182 -14.67 12.17 -8.00
N LYS A 183 -13.70 12.17 -8.92
CA LYS A 183 -13.92 11.97 -10.36
C LYS A 183 -14.52 10.58 -10.67
N PHE A 184 -14.21 9.57 -9.82
CA PHE A 184 -14.76 8.22 -9.96
C PHE A 184 -16.02 7.99 -9.13
N GLY A 185 -16.61 9.03 -8.55
CA GLY A 185 -17.89 8.98 -7.85
C GLY A 185 -17.80 8.45 -6.43
N PHE A 186 -16.70 8.75 -5.73
CA PHE A 186 -16.58 8.56 -4.29
C PHE A 186 -16.74 9.90 -3.56
N VAL A 187 -17.15 9.80 -2.30
CA VAL A 187 -16.99 10.89 -1.31
C VAL A 187 -15.82 10.50 -0.43
N ALA A 188 -14.73 11.27 -0.48
CA ALA A 188 -13.47 10.93 0.17
C ALA A 188 -13.14 11.86 1.32
N GLU A 189 -12.70 11.32 2.44
CA GLU A 189 -12.27 12.02 3.64
C GLU A 189 -10.77 11.79 3.85
N PRO A 190 -9.94 12.84 3.79
CA PRO A 190 -8.51 12.74 4.03
C PRO A 190 -8.20 12.78 5.52
N LEU A 191 -7.25 11.91 5.93
CA LEU A 191 -6.70 11.88 7.26
C LEU A 191 -5.17 11.80 7.17
N ALA A 192 -4.48 12.12 8.26
CA ALA A 192 -3.04 12.00 8.36
C ALA A 192 -2.62 11.34 9.67
N ALA A 193 -1.49 10.65 9.66
CA ALA A 193 -0.92 10.03 10.84
C ALA A 193 0.60 10.21 10.88
N TYR A 194 1.17 9.94 12.04
CA TYR A 194 2.60 10.08 12.29
C TYR A 194 3.11 11.51 12.09
N PRO A 195 2.76 12.42 13.01
CA PRO A 195 3.25 13.78 12.95
C PRO A 195 4.79 13.79 12.92
N VAL A 196 5.34 14.70 12.16
CA VAL A 196 6.78 14.95 12.13
C VAL A 196 7.12 15.69 13.43
N GLU A 197 7.78 14.99 14.33
CA GLU A 197 8.27 15.61 15.57
C GLU A 197 9.26 16.73 15.25
N LYS A 198 9.31 17.76 16.10
CA LYS A 198 10.35 18.80 15.99
C LYS A 198 11.71 18.10 16.09
N LEU A 199 12.48 18.19 15.03
CA LEU A 199 13.79 17.54 14.95
C LEU A 199 14.71 18.08 16.06
N THR A 200 15.31 17.17 16.81
CA THR A 200 16.47 17.52 17.64
C THR A 200 17.66 17.85 16.75
N THR A 201 18.69 18.50 17.27
CA THR A 201 19.92 18.80 16.50
C THR A 201 20.52 17.53 15.87
N ARG A 202 20.46 16.40 16.59
CA ARG A 202 20.90 15.09 16.10
C ARG A 202 20.05 14.62 14.94
N ASP A 203 18.73 14.78 15.03
CA ASP A 203 17.79 14.39 13.96
C ASP A 203 17.99 15.25 12.70
N CYS A 204 18.30 16.55 12.87
CA CYS A 204 18.67 17.43 11.75
C CYS A 204 19.91 16.91 11.01
N VAL A 205 20.96 16.54 11.72
CA VAL A 205 22.20 16.00 11.11
C VAL A 205 21.90 14.69 10.38
N VAL A 206 21.15 13.77 11.01
CA VAL A 206 20.74 12.50 10.40
C VAL A 206 19.86 12.73 9.16
N SER A 207 18.96 13.71 9.21
CA SER A 207 18.11 14.08 8.07
C SER A 207 18.94 14.61 6.90
N ILE A 208 19.94 15.49 7.16
CA ILE A 208 20.86 15.99 6.13
C ILE A 208 21.64 14.84 5.49
N ILE A 209 22.20 13.93 6.30
CA ILE A 209 22.92 12.75 5.81
C ILE A 209 22.00 11.88 4.94
N LYS A 210 20.76 11.64 5.36
CA LYS A 210 19.75 10.89 4.57
C LYS A 210 19.47 11.57 3.23
N ARG A 211 19.26 12.89 3.20
CA ARG A 211 19.00 13.64 1.97
C ARG A 211 20.17 13.54 1.00
N ILE A 212 21.40 13.69 1.49
CA ILE A 212 22.62 13.51 0.69
C ILE A 212 22.66 12.07 0.14
N ALA A 213 22.42 11.06 0.98
CA ALA A 213 22.42 9.65 0.55
C ALA A 213 21.35 9.36 -0.51
N VAL A 214 20.16 9.96 -0.40
CA VAL A 214 19.10 9.86 -1.42
C VAL A 214 19.52 10.55 -2.71
N GLN A 215 20.04 11.77 -2.65
CA GLN A 215 20.46 12.57 -3.81
C GLN A 215 21.57 11.86 -4.62
N PHE A 216 22.49 11.21 -3.94
CA PHE A 216 23.57 10.45 -4.58
C PHE A 216 23.23 8.98 -4.83
N HIS A 217 21.96 8.56 -4.69
CA HIS A 217 21.51 7.19 -4.91
C HIS A 217 22.25 6.13 -4.04
N LEU A 218 22.76 6.52 -2.89
CA LEU A 218 23.48 5.65 -1.96
C LEU A 218 22.54 4.78 -1.09
N VAL A 219 21.23 5.05 -1.12
CA VAL A 219 20.23 4.25 -0.38
C VAL A 219 19.98 2.93 -1.10
N PRO A 220 20.16 1.78 -0.44
CA PRO A 220 19.87 0.49 -1.04
C PRO A 220 18.42 0.38 -1.52
N LYS A 221 18.21 -0.16 -2.72
CA LYS A 221 16.87 -0.30 -3.32
C LYS A 221 16.07 -1.46 -2.72
N THR A 222 16.75 -2.48 -2.18
CA THR A 222 16.13 -3.67 -1.59
C THR A 222 15.83 -3.51 -0.10
N MET A 223 14.83 -4.23 0.41
CA MET A 223 14.48 -4.22 1.84
C MET A 223 15.64 -4.72 2.72
N ARG A 224 16.35 -5.79 2.31
CA ARG A 224 17.53 -6.30 3.04
C ARG A 224 18.66 -5.29 3.13
N GLY A 225 18.94 -4.58 2.04
CA GLY A 225 19.95 -3.51 2.05
C GLY A 225 19.55 -2.34 2.96
N LYS A 226 18.27 -1.96 2.95
CA LYS A 226 17.72 -0.96 3.88
C LYS A 226 17.80 -1.42 5.34
N GLU A 227 17.60 -2.72 5.61
CA GLU A 227 17.73 -3.30 6.96
C GLU A 227 19.15 -3.17 7.50
N LEU A 228 20.17 -3.49 6.68
CA LEU A 228 21.57 -3.34 7.09
C LEU A 228 21.89 -1.89 7.45
N LEU A 229 21.45 -0.93 6.64
CA LEU A 229 21.62 0.49 6.91
C LEU A 229 20.91 0.91 8.21
N LYS A 230 19.70 0.40 8.45
CA LYS A 230 18.94 0.65 9.69
C LYS A 230 19.69 0.13 10.92
N LYS A 231 20.25 -1.08 10.87
CA LYS A 231 21.04 -1.65 12.00
C LYS A 231 22.21 -0.72 12.36
N ILE A 232 22.89 -0.17 11.38
CA ILE A 232 24.03 0.73 11.60
C ILE A 232 23.60 2.07 12.21
N PHE A 233 22.49 2.68 11.72
CA PHE A 233 22.11 4.04 12.10
C PHE A 233 21.03 4.14 13.18
N LEU A 234 20.16 3.14 13.32
CA LEU A 234 18.96 3.17 14.19
C LEU A 234 19.01 2.17 15.34
N GLY A 235 20.03 1.30 15.41
CA GLY A 235 20.21 0.36 16.50
C GLY A 235 19.30 -0.86 16.42
N LYS A 236 18.65 -1.23 17.54
CA LYS A 236 17.87 -2.47 17.67
C LYS A 236 16.67 -2.51 16.71
N LEU A 237 16.60 -3.53 15.87
CA LEU A 237 15.44 -3.83 15.04
C LEU A 237 14.68 -5.02 15.60
N SER A 238 13.37 -5.01 15.45
CA SER A 238 12.50 -6.15 15.73
C SER A 238 12.03 -6.77 14.42
N SER A 239 11.86 -8.08 14.42
CA SER A 239 11.36 -8.80 13.24
C SER A 239 9.88 -8.48 13.00
N ILE A 240 9.50 -8.23 11.75
CA ILE A 240 8.09 -8.13 11.37
C ILE A 240 7.46 -9.51 11.57
N PRO A 241 6.34 -9.61 12.31
CA PRO A 241 5.66 -10.90 12.51
C PRO A 241 4.95 -11.35 11.23
N PRO A 242 4.66 -12.66 11.10
CA PRO A 242 3.89 -13.17 9.97
C PRO A 242 2.42 -12.72 10.00
N GLU A 243 1.89 -12.37 11.15
CA GLU A 243 0.55 -11.81 11.34
C GLU A 243 0.59 -10.65 12.33
N ILE A 244 -0.18 -9.61 12.05
CA ILE A 244 -0.35 -8.43 12.91
C ILE A 244 -1.02 -8.82 14.22
N ASN A 245 -0.53 -8.25 15.33
CA ASN A 245 -1.13 -8.41 16.66
C ASN A 245 -1.12 -7.08 17.43
N ASP A 246 -1.87 -7.03 18.52
CA ASP A 246 -2.07 -5.79 19.30
C ASP A 246 -0.84 -5.37 20.12
N GLU A 247 0.17 -6.24 20.25
CA GLU A 247 1.38 -5.99 21.03
C GLU A 247 2.56 -5.48 20.20
N MET A 248 2.45 -5.49 18.86
CA MET A 248 3.57 -5.21 17.98
C MET A 248 3.97 -3.73 17.91
N GLY A 249 3.11 -2.81 18.36
CA GLY A 249 3.38 -1.38 18.28
C GLY A 249 2.26 -0.51 18.86
N LEU A 250 2.52 0.80 18.95
CA LEU A 250 1.52 1.75 19.38
C LEU A 250 0.52 2.05 18.27
N TYR A 251 -0.76 2.09 18.62
CA TYR A 251 -1.78 2.61 17.72
C TYR A 251 -1.80 4.14 17.79
N LEU A 252 -1.52 4.77 16.67
CA LEU A 252 -1.63 6.22 16.50
C LEU A 252 -2.77 6.50 15.50
N PRO A 253 -4.00 6.78 16.00
CA PRO A 253 -5.15 6.93 15.13
C PRO A 253 -4.94 8.05 14.12
N PRO A 254 -5.24 7.82 12.82
CA PRO A 254 -5.25 8.87 11.82
C PRO A 254 -6.22 9.98 12.22
N GLN A 255 -5.81 11.23 12.04
CA GLN A 255 -6.58 12.43 12.35
C GLN A 255 -7.09 13.09 11.08
N SER A 256 -8.34 13.55 11.09
CA SER A 256 -8.92 14.26 9.96
C SER A 256 -8.13 15.52 9.63
N ILE A 257 -7.94 15.77 8.35
CA ILE A 257 -7.29 16.97 7.84
C ILE A 257 -8.24 17.73 6.90
N SER A 258 -8.08 19.03 6.80
CA SER A 258 -8.91 19.84 5.90
C SER A 258 -8.60 19.50 4.44
N ARG A 259 -9.63 19.39 3.62
CA ARG A 259 -9.50 19.23 2.17
C ARG A 259 -8.74 20.41 1.55
N GLY A 260 -7.95 20.13 0.53
CA GLY A 260 -7.17 21.16 -0.17
C GLY A 260 -5.98 21.71 0.61
N THR A 261 -5.69 21.20 1.81
CA THR A 261 -4.56 21.64 2.62
C THR A 261 -3.32 20.76 2.37
N ARG A 262 -2.17 21.38 2.24
CA ARG A 262 -0.88 20.67 2.20
C ARG A 262 -0.55 20.04 3.54
N VAL A 263 0.01 18.83 3.52
CA VAL A 263 0.22 18.01 4.71
C VAL A 263 1.72 17.81 4.97
N PHE A 264 2.45 18.87 5.24
CA PHE A 264 3.90 18.78 5.51
C PHE A 264 4.25 18.11 6.84
N GLY A 265 3.33 18.18 7.80
CA GLY A 265 3.57 17.79 9.19
C GLY A 265 3.34 16.31 9.50
N HIS A 266 3.06 15.45 8.52
CA HIS A 266 2.77 14.03 8.76
C HIS A 266 3.45 13.13 7.73
N LYS A 267 3.83 11.92 8.16
CA LYS A 267 4.56 10.96 7.31
C LYS A 267 3.64 10.12 6.43
N VAL A 268 2.40 9.89 6.85
CA VAL A 268 1.44 9.00 6.20
C VAL A 268 0.10 9.72 6.03
N ILE A 269 -0.48 9.58 4.85
CA ILE A 269 -1.85 10.01 4.57
C ILE A 269 -2.76 8.79 4.49
N TYR A 270 -3.99 8.97 4.97
CA TYR A 270 -5.08 7.99 4.85
C TYR A 270 -6.25 8.63 4.12
N ILE A 271 -6.99 7.80 3.40
CA ILE A 271 -8.25 8.20 2.77
C ILE A 271 -9.30 7.17 3.14
N THR A 272 -10.44 7.63 3.62
CA THR A 272 -11.65 6.83 3.72
C THR A 272 -12.64 7.35 2.70
N ALA A 273 -13.08 6.50 1.78
CA ALA A 273 -13.95 6.90 0.69
C ALA A 273 -15.18 6.00 0.60
N ARG A 274 -16.34 6.59 0.33
CA ARG A 274 -17.62 5.88 0.12
C ARG A 274 -18.16 6.16 -1.26
N VAL A 275 -18.86 5.18 -1.83
CA VAL A 275 -19.56 5.35 -3.11
C VAL A 275 -20.65 6.42 -2.92
N LYS A 276 -20.78 7.36 -3.89
CA LYS A 276 -21.88 8.36 -3.93
C LYS A 276 -23.19 7.69 -4.23
#